data_2286ae7bf320ac6b7d11d17627b89f11
#
_entry.id   2286ae7bf320ac6b7d11d17627b89f11
#
_cell.length_a   1.000
_cell.length_b   1.000
_cell.length_c   1.000
_cell.angle_alpha   90.00
_cell.angle_beta   90.00
_cell.angle_gamma   90.00
#
_symmetry.space_group_name_H-M   'P 1'
#
loop_
_entity.id
_entity.type
_entity.pdbx_description
1 polymer ?
#
loop_
_entity_poly.entity_id
_entity_poly.type
_entity_poly.pdbx_seq_one_letter_code
_entity_poly.pdbx_strand_id
1 'polypeptide(L)'
;VYLPPGDYVVSNLILPRKLRLTGVPGASRILYGGNGHLFLAEAADHLEITGLLIDGANRWLGDHVDGLVTVRGARHLVIDNCSILGSGKHALALENVAGRVERSQISGAADAGIYSVQASGLAITGNTVADCGNGGILVHRWQAGEDATIVSGNRVERIAARNGGTGPFGNGINVYRAGGVMVSGNRIADCAFSAIRANGGNNIQITGNSCLRSGETAIYSEFAFEGAAISSNIVDGAANGISIVNFNEGGRLAVCAANLVRNLSQTGPYPADSPGFGVGITAEADTAVTGNVVENAPLFGLHLGWGPYLRNVTASGNVIRDAGTGIAVSVVEGAGAAVISDNIISGARNGAIRGHRWAEAVTKDLARVGNAGFAHLTVERNHAS
;
A
#
# COMPACT_ATOMS: atom_id res chain seq x y z
N VAL A 1 -29.70 -5.14 -20.63
CA VAL A 1 -30.67 -5.81 -19.74
C VAL A 1 -30.93 -4.88 -18.58
N TYR A 2 -32.18 -4.59 -18.30
CA TYR A 2 -32.59 -3.83 -17.09
C TYR A 2 -33.27 -4.78 -16.11
N LEU A 3 -32.86 -4.72 -14.85
CA LEU A 3 -33.48 -5.46 -13.74
C LEU A 3 -34.33 -4.48 -12.92
N PRO A 4 -35.65 -4.61 -12.92
CA PRO A 4 -36.52 -3.85 -12.02
C PRO A 4 -36.18 -4.09 -10.54
N PRO A 5 -36.68 -3.26 -9.62
CA PRO A 5 -36.63 -3.54 -8.19
C PRO A 5 -37.16 -4.94 -7.87
N GLY A 6 -36.41 -5.70 -7.08
CA GLY A 6 -36.77 -7.07 -6.67
C GLY A 6 -35.54 -7.91 -6.36
N ASP A 7 -35.80 -9.09 -5.80
CA ASP A 7 -34.78 -10.08 -5.45
C ASP A 7 -34.72 -11.19 -6.52
N TYR A 8 -33.54 -11.40 -7.08
CA TYR A 8 -33.26 -12.37 -8.11
C TYR A 8 -32.27 -13.43 -7.60
N VAL A 9 -32.74 -14.60 -7.25
CA VAL A 9 -31.88 -15.70 -6.82
C VAL A 9 -31.37 -16.44 -8.05
N VAL A 10 -30.05 -16.39 -8.26
CA VAL A 10 -29.43 -16.96 -9.47
C VAL A 10 -28.08 -17.63 -9.15
N SER A 11 -27.64 -18.53 -10.03
CA SER A 11 -26.33 -19.18 -9.99
C SER A 11 -25.87 -19.50 -11.39
N ASN A 12 -24.55 -19.64 -11.56
CA ASN A 12 -23.91 -20.12 -12.78
C ASN A 12 -24.25 -19.26 -14.03
N LEU A 13 -24.27 -17.96 -13.84
CA LEU A 13 -24.49 -17.03 -14.95
C LEU A 13 -23.19 -16.76 -15.71
N ILE A 14 -23.12 -17.26 -16.93
CA ILE A 14 -22.07 -16.92 -17.89
C ILE A 14 -22.50 -15.65 -18.63
N LEU A 15 -21.72 -14.59 -18.48
CA LEU A 15 -22.04 -13.30 -19.09
C LEU A 15 -21.58 -13.29 -20.55
N PRO A 16 -22.40 -12.76 -21.47
CA PRO A 16 -22.03 -12.70 -22.88
C PRO A 16 -20.93 -11.67 -23.13
N ARG A 17 -20.26 -11.77 -24.27
CA ARG A 17 -19.14 -10.88 -24.66
C ARG A 17 -19.49 -9.40 -24.66
N LYS A 18 -20.76 -9.06 -24.89
CA LYS A 18 -21.28 -7.69 -24.85
C LYS A 18 -22.53 -7.68 -23.98
N LEU A 19 -22.43 -6.99 -22.84
CA LEU A 19 -23.53 -6.89 -21.89
C LEU A 19 -23.52 -5.52 -21.22
N ARG A 20 -24.70 -4.92 -21.18
CA ARG A 20 -25.02 -3.87 -20.21
C ARG A 20 -26.12 -4.38 -19.29
N LEU A 21 -25.80 -4.56 -18.03
CA LEU A 21 -26.72 -5.00 -16.97
C LEU A 21 -26.91 -3.85 -15.98
N THR A 22 -28.12 -3.35 -15.90
CA THR A 22 -28.45 -2.15 -15.12
C THR A 22 -29.61 -2.44 -14.18
N GLY A 23 -29.52 -1.95 -12.95
CA GLY A 23 -30.61 -2.02 -11.97
C GLY A 23 -30.90 -0.69 -11.31
N VAL A 24 -31.73 -0.73 -10.29
CA VAL A 24 -32.03 0.39 -9.41
C VAL A 24 -31.19 0.26 -8.13
N PRO A 25 -30.29 1.18 -7.83
CA PRO A 25 -29.42 1.10 -6.67
C PRO A 25 -30.18 0.82 -5.36
N GLY A 26 -29.72 -0.19 -4.61
CA GLY A 26 -30.33 -0.62 -3.36
C GLY A 26 -31.67 -1.37 -3.48
N ALA A 27 -32.27 -1.46 -4.68
CA ALA A 27 -33.56 -2.08 -4.91
C ALA A 27 -33.53 -3.30 -5.85
N SER A 28 -32.61 -3.33 -6.81
CA SER A 28 -32.43 -4.50 -7.69
C SER A 28 -31.32 -5.37 -7.10
N ARG A 29 -31.70 -6.47 -6.46
CA ARG A 29 -30.79 -7.39 -5.75
C ARG A 29 -30.62 -8.70 -6.52
N ILE A 30 -29.36 -9.06 -6.74
CA ILE A 30 -28.98 -10.38 -7.25
C ILE A 30 -28.38 -11.16 -6.10
N LEU A 31 -29.04 -12.24 -5.70
CA LEU A 31 -28.64 -13.10 -4.60
C LEU A 31 -28.05 -14.40 -5.16
N TYR A 32 -26.83 -14.72 -4.74
CA TYR A 32 -26.19 -15.97 -5.15
C TYR A 32 -26.87 -17.19 -4.51
N GLY A 33 -27.39 -18.07 -5.35
CA GLY A 33 -28.10 -19.29 -4.94
C GLY A 33 -27.19 -20.42 -4.47
N GLY A 34 -25.87 -20.35 -4.73
CA GLY A 34 -24.90 -21.41 -4.41
C GLY A 34 -24.62 -22.35 -5.59
N ASN A 35 -23.82 -23.40 -5.34
CA ASN A 35 -23.48 -24.47 -6.29
C ASN A 35 -22.69 -24.01 -7.54
N GLY A 36 -21.58 -23.32 -7.35
CA GLY A 36 -20.68 -22.99 -8.45
C GLY A 36 -20.22 -21.53 -8.41
N HIS A 37 -20.71 -20.68 -9.32
CA HIS A 37 -20.36 -19.28 -9.39
C HIS A 37 -21.61 -18.39 -9.47
N LEU A 38 -21.45 -17.09 -9.25
CA LEU A 38 -22.51 -16.14 -9.55
C LEU A 38 -22.33 -15.59 -10.97
N PHE A 39 -21.33 -14.73 -11.19
CA PHE A 39 -21.02 -14.18 -12.51
C PHE A 39 -19.66 -14.64 -13.00
N LEU A 40 -19.64 -15.16 -14.21
CA LEU A 40 -18.41 -15.48 -14.93
C LEU A 40 -18.48 -14.85 -16.33
N ALA A 41 -17.50 -13.98 -16.63
CA ALA A 41 -17.28 -13.44 -17.96
C ALA A 41 -15.91 -13.85 -18.47
N GLU A 42 -15.84 -14.36 -19.71
CA GLU A 42 -14.60 -14.73 -20.38
C GLU A 42 -14.51 -14.04 -21.74
N ALA A 43 -13.36 -13.41 -22.02
CA ALA A 43 -13.08 -12.72 -23.29
C ALA A 43 -14.16 -11.69 -23.68
N ALA A 44 -14.59 -10.84 -22.73
CA ALA A 44 -15.59 -9.82 -22.96
C ALA A 44 -15.06 -8.66 -23.81
N ASP A 45 -15.83 -8.20 -24.78
CA ASP A 45 -15.53 -6.98 -25.52
C ASP A 45 -15.99 -5.73 -24.73
N HIS A 46 -17.19 -5.80 -24.15
CA HIS A 46 -17.80 -4.74 -23.38
C HIS A 46 -18.71 -5.32 -22.31
N LEU A 47 -18.37 -5.08 -21.05
CA LEU A 47 -19.17 -5.51 -19.91
C LEU A 47 -19.42 -4.32 -18.99
N GLU A 48 -20.70 -4.00 -18.82
CA GLU A 48 -21.15 -2.92 -17.94
C GLU A 48 -22.15 -3.46 -16.92
N ILE A 49 -21.87 -3.30 -15.62
CA ILE A 49 -22.72 -3.71 -14.50
C ILE A 49 -22.91 -2.47 -13.63
N THR A 50 -24.16 -1.97 -13.54
CA THR A 50 -24.45 -0.70 -12.89
C THR A 50 -25.69 -0.75 -12.02
N GLY A 51 -25.61 -0.10 -10.84
CA GLY A 51 -26.75 0.12 -9.96
C GLY A 51 -27.38 -1.15 -9.39
N LEU A 52 -26.56 -2.17 -9.10
CA LEU A 52 -27.02 -3.46 -8.58
C LEU A 52 -26.50 -3.70 -7.17
N LEU A 53 -27.34 -4.37 -6.36
CA LEU A 53 -26.90 -5.03 -5.15
C LEU A 53 -26.60 -6.50 -5.50
N ILE A 54 -25.36 -6.92 -5.37
CA ILE A 54 -24.86 -8.27 -5.69
C ILE A 54 -24.44 -8.91 -4.37
N ASP A 55 -25.17 -9.91 -3.91
CA ASP A 55 -25.00 -10.52 -2.59
C ASP A 55 -24.61 -12.00 -2.73
N GLY A 56 -23.40 -12.30 -2.29
CA GLY A 56 -22.86 -13.67 -2.24
C GLY A 56 -23.43 -14.53 -1.11
N ALA A 57 -24.17 -13.91 -0.17
CA ALA A 57 -24.74 -14.57 1.01
C ALA A 57 -23.72 -15.37 1.84
N ASN A 58 -22.42 -15.05 1.75
CA ASN A 58 -21.31 -15.79 2.33
C ASN A 58 -21.26 -17.27 1.92
N ARG A 59 -21.82 -17.60 0.75
CA ARG A 59 -21.84 -18.97 0.24
C ARG A 59 -20.52 -19.33 -0.43
N TRP A 60 -20.21 -20.62 -0.36
CA TRP A 60 -19.05 -21.18 -1.06
C TRP A 60 -19.15 -20.95 -2.57
N LEU A 61 -18.00 -20.64 -3.17
CA LEU A 61 -17.81 -20.51 -4.62
C LEU A 61 -16.94 -21.66 -5.13
N GLY A 62 -17.28 -22.17 -6.31
CA GLY A 62 -16.55 -23.27 -6.95
C GLY A 62 -15.08 -22.93 -7.21
N ASP A 63 -14.22 -23.96 -7.31
CA ASP A 63 -12.78 -23.77 -7.46
C ASP A 63 -12.37 -23.19 -8.82
N HIS A 64 -13.25 -23.24 -9.80
CA HIS A 64 -13.04 -22.67 -11.15
C HIS A 64 -13.18 -21.14 -11.23
N VAL A 65 -13.61 -20.48 -10.14
CA VAL A 65 -13.71 -19.02 -10.03
C VAL A 65 -12.97 -18.50 -8.81
N ASP A 66 -12.47 -17.28 -8.92
CA ASP A 66 -11.69 -16.62 -7.87
C ASP A 66 -12.51 -15.57 -7.10
N GLY A 67 -13.70 -15.22 -7.57
CA GLY A 67 -14.56 -14.22 -6.95
C GLY A 67 -16.04 -14.39 -7.25
N LEU A 68 -16.85 -13.59 -6.53
CA LEU A 68 -18.30 -13.53 -6.73
C LEU A 68 -18.64 -13.01 -8.13
N VAL A 69 -17.91 -11.99 -8.58
CA VAL A 69 -17.88 -11.49 -9.94
C VAL A 69 -16.50 -11.79 -10.51
N THR A 70 -16.41 -12.78 -11.39
CA THR A 70 -15.15 -13.17 -12.04
C THR A 70 -15.17 -12.72 -13.50
N VAL A 71 -14.17 -11.93 -13.89
CA VAL A 71 -13.98 -11.45 -15.26
C VAL A 71 -12.58 -11.80 -15.73
N ARG A 72 -12.46 -12.65 -16.75
CA ARG A 72 -11.21 -13.03 -17.39
C ARG A 72 -11.17 -12.51 -18.83
N GLY A 73 -10.37 -11.46 -19.05
CA GLY A 73 -10.24 -10.79 -20.34
C GLY A 73 -11.44 -9.90 -20.69
N ALA A 74 -11.36 -8.62 -20.36
CA ALA A 74 -12.33 -7.63 -20.79
C ALA A 74 -11.64 -6.40 -21.37
N ARG A 75 -11.96 -6.05 -22.60
CA ARG A 75 -11.42 -4.84 -23.24
C ARG A 75 -12.00 -3.56 -22.66
N HIS A 76 -13.25 -3.62 -22.21
CA HIS A 76 -13.93 -2.51 -21.58
C HIS A 76 -14.87 -3.02 -20.49
N LEU A 77 -14.40 -2.92 -19.24
CA LEU A 77 -15.17 -3.23 -18.04
C LEU A 77 -15.67 -1.95 -17.39
N VAL A 78 -16.93 -1.93 -17.00
CA VAL A 78 -17.50 -0.90 -16.12
C VAL A 78 -18.25 -1.59 -15.01
N ILE A 79 -17.83 -1.35 -13.75
CA ILE A 79 -18.60 -1.66 -12.54
C ILE A 79 -18.82 -0.35 -11.83
N ASP A 80 -20.07 0.09 -11.74
CA ASP A 80 -20.37 1.42 -11.26
C ASP A 80 -21.63 1.45 -10.39
N ASN A 81 -21.53 2.17 -9.28
CA ASN A 81 -22.65 2.38 -8.35
C ASN A 81 -23.31 1.06 -7.91
N CYS A 82 -22.49 0.04 -7.66
CA CYS A 82 -22.92 -1.27 -7.19
C CYS A 82 -22.63 -1.46 -5.70
N SER A 83 -23.44 -2.31 -5.04
CA SER A 83 -23.12 -2.87 -3.72
C SER A 83 -22.80 -4.35 -3.88
N ILE A 84 -21.58 -4.78 -3.55
CA ILE A 84 -21.11 -6.17 -3.71
C ILE A 84 -20.73 -6.70 -2.33
N LEU A 85 -21.46 -7.70 -1.86
CA LEU A 85 -21.46 -8.10 -0.45
C LEU A 85 -21.24 -9.61 -0.29
N GLY A 86 -20.57 -10.01 0.80
CA GLY A 86 -20.61 -11.39 1.30
C GLY A 86 -20.08 -12.46 0.34
N SER A 87 -18.97 -12.19 -0.33
CA SER A 87 -18.32 -13.20 -1.18
C SER A 87 -17.59 -14.26 -0.37
N GLY A 88 -17.72 -15.53 -0.74
CA GLY A 88 -16.94 -16.63 -0.17
C GLY A 88 -15.47 -16.68 -0.62
N LYS A 89 -15.06 -15.83 -1.57
CA LYS A 89 -13.69 -15.61 -2.04
C LYS A 89 -13.48 -14.10 -2.23
N HIS A 90 -12.79 -13.65 -3.31
CA HIS A 90 -12.76 -12.22 -3.66
C HIS A 90 -14.17 -11.72 -4.01
N ALA A 91 -14.48 -10.46 -3.74
CA ALA A 91 -15.72 -9.89 -4.22
C ALA A 91 -15.67 -9.67 -5.75
N LEU A 92 -14.61 -9.03 -6.21
CA LEU A 92 -14.27 -8.89 -7.63
C LEU A 92 -12.94 -9.60 -7.92
N ALA A 93 -12.92 -10.50 -8.89
CA ALA A 93 -11.73 -11.12 -9.45
C ALA A 93 -11.60 -10.75 -10.93
N LEU A 94 -10.62 -9.90 -11.24
CA LEU A 94 -10.44 -9.25 -12.52
C LEU A 94 -9.08 -9.64 -13.11
N GLU A 95 -9.08 -10.41 -14.19
CA GLU A 95 -7.87 -10.87 -14.87
C GLU A 95 -7.82 -10.33 -16.30
N ASN A 96 -6.70 -9.74 -16.72
CA ASN A 96 -6.51 -9.18 -18.06
C ASN A 96 -7.63 -8.20 -18.46
N VAL A 97 -7.92 -7.21 -17.61
CA VAL A 97 -9.01 -6.26 -17.85
C VAL A 97 -8.51 -4.85 -18.05
N ALA A 98 -9.25 -4.08 -18.86
CA ALA A 98 -9.16 -2.64 -18.92
C ALA A 98 -10.54 -2.03 -18.65
N GLY A 99 -10.59 -0.78 -18.16
CA GLY A 99 -11.85 -0.09 -17.86
C GLY A 99 -11.89 0.52 -16.48
N ARG A 100 -12.99 0.37 -15.74
CA ARG A 100 -13.12 1.02 -14.42
C ARG A 100 -14.05 0.28 -13.47
N VAL A 101 -13.72 0.41 -12.17
CA VAL A 101 -14.56 0.05 -11.01
C VAL A 101 -14.72 1.31 -10.19
N GLU A 102 -15.92 1.86 -10.12
CA GLU A 102 -16.11 3.16 -9.50
C GLU A 102 -17.39 3.27 -8.65
N ARG A 103 -17.37 4.19 -7.67
CA ARG A 103 -18.53 4.58 -6.86
C ARG A 103 -19.30 3.42 -6.24
N SER A 104 -18.62 2.31 -5.99
CA SER A 104 -19.23 1.07 -5.51
C SER A 104 -18.88 0.80 -4.04
N GLN A 105 -19.75 0.08 -3.36
CA GLN A 105 -19.55 -0.42 -2.00
C GLN A 105 -19.23 -1.91 -2.07
N ILE A 106 -18.09 -2.32 -1.53
CA ILE A 106 -17.61 -3.70 -1.58
C ILE A 106 -17.27 -4.12 -0.15
N SER A 107 -17.92 -5.17 0.36
CA SER A 107 -17.65 -5.56 1.75
C SER A 107 -17.90 -7.04 2.04
N GLY A 108 -17.29 -7.53 3.12
CA GLY A 108 -17.52 -8.88 3.62
C GLY A 108 -16.99 -9.98 2.70
N ALA A 109 -15.99 -9.70 1.85
CA ALA A 109 -15.31 -10.73 1.09
C ALA A 109 -14.46 -11.60 2.03
N ALA A 110 -14.53 -12.92 1.86
CA ALA A 110 -13.71 -13.84 2.66
C ALA A 110 -12.21 -13.65 2.40
N ASP A 111 -11.86 -13.17 1.21
CA ASP A 111 -10.50 -12.87 0.79
C ASP A 111 -10.33 -11.35 0.53
N ALA A 112 -10.16 -10.90 -0.68
CA ALA A 112 -10.01 -9.47 -1.00
C ALA A 112 -11.28 -8.85 -1.59
N GLY A 113 -11.44 -7.53 -1.37
CA GLY A 113 -12.53 -6.78 -1.98
C GLY A 113 -12.38 -6.73 -3.50
N ILE A 114 -11.24 -6.25 -4.00
CA ILE A 114 -10.91 -6.20 -5.41
C ILE A 114 -9.57 -6.90 -5.64
N TYR A 115 -9.57 -7.95 -6.42
CA TYR A 115 -8.36 -8.62 -6.92
C TYR A 115 -8.25 -8.36 -8.42
N SER A 116 -7.26 -7.55 -8.80
CA SER A 116 -6.92 -7.24 -10.19
C SER A 116 -5.57 -7.86 -10.53
N VAL A 117 -5.49 -8.67 -11.56
CA VAL A 117 -4.24 -9.25 -12.02
C VAL A 117 -4.09 -9.06 -13.53
N GLN A 118 -2.86 -8.66 -13.96
CA GLN A 118 -2.55 -8.42 -15.37
C GLN A 118 -3.46 -7.37 -16.04
N ALA A 119 -3.88 -6.34 -15.29
CA ALA A 119 -4.68 -5.27 -15.85
C ALA A 119 -3.90 -4.41 -16.86
N SER A 120 -4.60 -3.59 -17.60
CA SER A 120 -4.03 -2.64 -18.55
C SER A 120 -4.76 -1.29 -18.41
N GLY A 121 -4.24 -0.42 -17.55
CA GLY A 121 -4.81 0.89 -17.29
C GLY A 121 -6.19 0.87 -16.62
N LEU A 122 -6.43 -0.06 -15.69
CA LEU A 122 -7.69 -0.11 -14.94
C LEU A 122 -7.80 1.09 -13.99
N ALA A 123 -8.99 1.71 -13.89
CA ALA A 123 -9.29 2.73 -12.91
C ALA A 123 -10.15 2.15 -11.77
N ILE A 124 -9.66 2.23 -10.53
CA ILE A 124 -10.38 1.83 -9.31
C ILE A 124 -10.58 3.07 -8.46
N THR A 125 -11.76 3.71 -8.58
CA THR A 125 -11.94 5.08 -8.10
C THR A 125 -13.21 5.30 -7.29
N GLY A 126 -13.09 6.03 -6.18
CA GLY A 126 -14.26 6.47 -5.39
C GLY A 126 -15.05 5.33 -4.76
N ASN A 127 -14.45 4.17 -4.54
CA ASN A 127 -15.12 3.03 -3.91
C ASN A 127 -14.96 3.04 -2.38
N THR A 128 -15.87 2.37 -1.71
CA THR A 128 -15.72 1.96 -0.32
C THR A 128 -15.46 0.45 -0.28
N VAL A 129 -14.30 0.03 0.25
CA VAL A 129 -13.92 -1.37 0.40
C VAL A 129 -13.70 -1.65 1.87
N ALA A 130 -14.45 -2.58 2.47
CA ALA A 130 -14.41 -2.77 3.91
C ALA A 130 -14.64 -4.23 4.33
N ASP A 131 -14.19 -4.56 5.54
CA ASP A 131 -14.51 -5.83 6.21
C ASP A 131 -14.09 -7.07 5.40
N CYS A 132 -12.95 -7.00 4.69
CA CYS A 132 -12.42 -8.09 3.87
C CYS A 132 -11.41 -8.92 4.66
N GLY A 133 -11.36 -10.22 4.36
CA GLY A 133 -10.62 -11.21 5.16
C GLY A 133 -9.11 -11.15 5.00
N ASN A 134 -8.59 -10.73 3.83
CA ASN A 134 -7.15 -10.77 3.56
C ASN A 134 -6.60 -9.58 2.78
N GLY A 135 -7.43 -8.81 2.11
CA GLY A 135 -6.97 -7.65 1.34
C GLY A 135 -8.09 -6.69 0.96
N GLY A 136 -7.76 -5.42 0.79
CA GLY A 136 -8.71 -4.44 0.27
C GLY A 136 -8.71 -4.41 -1.26
N ILE A 137 -7.74 -3.73 -1.85
CA ILE A 137 -7.55 -3.59 -3.30
C ILE A 137 -6.18 -4.16 -3.66
N LEU A 138 -6.14 -5.21 -4.46
CA LEU A 138 -4.92 -5.88 -4.90
C LEU A 138 -4.71 -5.62 -6.40
N VAL A 139 -3.55 -5.07 -6.75
CA VAL A 139 -3.13 -4.81 -8.14
C VAL A 139 -1.86 -5.61 -8.40
N HIS A 140 -2.00 -6.74 -9.05
CA HIS A 140 -0.97 -7.74 -9.17
C HIS A 140 -0.57 -8.01 -10.62
N ARG A 141 0.65 -8.48 -10.79
CA ARG A 141 1.11 -9.11 -12.03
C ARG A 141 1.86 -10.39 -11.72
N TRP A 142 1.74 -11.39 -12.56
CA TRP A 142 2.50 -12.63 -12.42
C TRP A 142 3.99 -12.41 -12.66
N GLN A 143 4.32 -11.54 -13.62
CA GLN A 143 5.68 -11.08 -13.88
C GLN A 143 5.72 -9.55 -13.81
N ALA A 144 6.85 -9.00 -13.36
CA ALA A 144 7.04 -7.56 -13.29
C ALA A 144 6.85 -6.93 -14.69
N GLY A 145 6.07 -5.86 -14.74
CA GLY A 145 5.77 -5.16 -15.99
C GLY A 145 4.78 -4.03 -15.79
N GLU A 146 4.54 -3.28 -16.84
CA GLU A 146 3.60 -2.16 -16.80
C GLU A 146 2.16 -2.63 -16.63
N ASP A 147 1.44 -1.98 -15.74
CA ASP A 147 0.03 -2.20 -15.43
C ASP A 147 -0.78 -0.90 -15.59
N ALA A 148 -0.20 0.22 -15.12
CA ALA A 148 -0.76 1.56 -15.21
C ALA A 148 -2.15 1.71 -14.55
N THR A 149 -2.49 0.87 -13.59
CA THR A 149 -3.74 0.99 -12.83
C THR A 149 -3.71 2.25 -11.96
N ILE A 150 -4.85 2.93 -11.91
CA ILE A 150 -5.09 4.09 -11.03
C ILE A 150 -6.00 3.64 -9.88
N VAL A 151 -5.52 3.77 -8.64
CA VAL A 151 -6.29 3.52 -7.42
C VAL A 151 -6.45 4.84 -6.70
N SER A 152 -7.60 5.51 -6.84
CA SER A 152 -7.73 6.86 -6.30
C SER A 152 -9.08 7.18 -5.64
N GLY A 153 -9.03 8.03 -4.61
CA GLY A 153 -10.23 8.50 -3.93
C GLY A 153 -11.05 7.43 -3.24
N ASN A 154 -10.48 6.24 -2.97
CA ASN A 154 -11.19 5.17 -2.30
C ASN A 154 -11.13 5.31 -0.77
N ARG A 155 -12.15 4.78 -0.10
CA ARG A 155 -12.12 4.47 1.33
C ARG A 155 -11.89 2.96 1.48
N VAL A 156 -10.79 2.59 2.16
CA VAL A 156 -10.47 1.18 2.44
C VAL A 156 -10.32 1.02 3.94
N GLU A 157 -11.05 0.10 4.55
CA GLU A 157 -11.02 0.00 6.02
C GLU A 157 -11.36 -1.39 6.55
N ARG A 158 -10.83 -1.69 7.74
CA ARG A 158 -11.05 -2.96 8.46
C ARG A 158 -10.68 -4.19 7.61
N ILE A 159 -9.44 -4.19 7.15
CA ILE A 159 -8.88 -5.29 6.37
C ILE A 159 -8.15 -6.25 7.32
N ALA A 160 -8.64 -7.48 7.39
CA ALA A 160 -8.05 -8.52 8.21
C ALA A 160 -6.92 -9.27 7.45
N ALA A 161 -6.24 -10.16 8.17
CA ALA A 161 -5.22 -11.07 7.62
C ALA A 161 -5.53 -12.49 8.10
N ARG A 162 -6.65 -13.04 7.67
CA ARG A 162 -7.13 -14.37 8.13
C ARG A 162 -6.23 -15.51 7.70
N ASN A 163 -5.57 -15.36 6.56
CA ASN A 163 -4.59 -16.32 6.05
C ASN A 163 -3.18 -16.11 6.64
N GLY A 164 -3.07 -15.20 7.61
CA GLY A 164 -1.83 -14.93 8.36
C GLY A 164 -0.76 -14.21 7.56
N GLY A 165 0.33 -13.93 8.23
CA GLY A 165 1.59 -13.48 7.63
C GLY A 165 1.59 -12.07 7.05
N THR A 166 2.78 -11.50 6.97
CA THR A 166 3.08 -10.29 6.21
C THR A 166 3.15 -10.59 4.70
N GLY A 167 3.25 -9.58 3.85
CA GLY A 167 3.35 -9.72 2.40
C GLY A 167 2.00 -9.60 1.72
N PRO A 168 1.38 -10.67 1.21
CA PRO A 168 0.16 -10.56 0.41
C PRO A 168 -1.10 -10.23 1.21
N PHE A 169 -1.12 -10.51 2.52
CA PHE A 169 -2.33 -10.43 3.32
C PHE A 169 -2.38 -9.21 4.24
N GLY A 170 -3.59 -8.79 4.58
CA GLY A 170 -3.85 -7.74 5.58
C GLY A 170 -3.56 -6.32 5.14
N ASN A 171 -3.30 -6.09 3.85
CA ASN A 171 -3.02 -4.77 3.32
C ASN A 171 -4.28 -4.09 2.79
N GLY A 172 -4.38 -2.78 3.01
CA GLY A 172 -5.46 -1.98 2.42
C GLY A 172 -5.37 -1.94 0.90
N ILE A 173 -4.23 -1.52 0.37
CA ILE A 173 -3.89 -1.54 -1.05
C ILE A 173 -2.56 -2.26 -1.23
N ASN A 174 -2.53 -3.29 -2.05
CA ASN A 174 -1.31 -4.05 -2.35
C ASN A 174 -1.01 -4.01 -3.84
N VAL A 175 0.16 -3.51 -4.19
CA VAL A 175 0.68 -3.48 -5.56
C VAL A 175 1.82 -4.48 -5.65
N TYR A 176 1.67 -5.53 -6.45
CA TYR A 176 2.69 -6.58 -6.58
C TYR A 176 3.15 -6.73 -8.02
N ARG A 177 4.43 -6.43 -8.27
CA ARG A 177 5.08 -6.50 -9.59
C ARG A 177 4.42 -5.64 -10.69
N ALA A 178 3.47 -4.80 -10.32
CA ALA A 178 2.72 -3.96 -11.25
C ALA A 178 3.36 -2.57 -11.33
N GLY A 179 3.86 -2.21 -12.51
CA GLY A 179 4.54 -0.95 -12.76
C GLY A 179 3.60 0.17 -13.23
N GLY A 180 4.00 1.42 -13.04
CA GLY A 180 3.24 2.59 -13.46
C GLY A 180 1.95 2.84 -12.68
N VAL A 181 1.77 2.18 -11.54
CA VAL A 181 0.55 2.29 -10.73
C VAL A 181 0.53 3.61 -9.94
N MET A 182 -0.61 4.29 -9.96
CA MET A 182 -0.88 5.47 -9.13
C MET A 182 -1.82 5.11 -7.98
N VAL A 183 -1.38 5.35 -6.74
CA VAL A 183 -2.21 5.23 -5.53
C VAL A 183 -2.36 6.61 -4.92
N SER A 184 -3.51 7.27 -5.11
CA SER A 184 -3.63 8.69 -4.77
C SER A 184 -4.95 9.08 -4.10
N GLY A 185 -4.87 9.95 -3.08
CA GLY A 185 -6.06 10.52 -2.44
C GLY A 185 -6.96 9.50 -1.74
N ASN A 186 -6.45 8.32 -1.39
CA ASN A 186 -7.23 7.31 -0.69
C ASN A 186 -7.23 7.55 0.83
N ARG A 187 -8.31 7.19 1.50
CA ARG A 187 -8.37 7.06 2.95
C ARG A 187 -8.34 5.58 3.33
N ILE A 188 -7.29 5.17 4.01
CA ILE A 188 -7.06 3.77 4.36
C ILE A 188 -6.92 3.68 5.89
N ALA A 189 -7.67 2.78 6.53
CA ALA A 189 -7.68 2.70 7.99
C ALA A 189 -7.89 1.26 8.49
N ASP A 190 -7.35 0.99 9.67
CA ASP A 190 -7.62 -0.25 10.40
C ASP A 190 -7.28 -1.51 9.58
N CYS A 191 -6.11 -1.51 8.93
CA CYS A 191 -5.57 -2.67 8.22
C CYS A 191 -4.68 -3.49 9.17
N ALA A 192 -4.82 -4.82 9.13
CA ALA A 192 -4.04 -5.72 9.98
C ALA A 192 -2.52 -5.58 9.76
N PHE A 193 -2.12 -5.26 8.52
CA PHE A 193 -0.74 -4.96 8.16
C PHE A 193 -0.62 -3.56 7.56
N SER A 194 -0.21 -3.42 6.32
CA SER A 194 0.08 -2.12 5.72
C SER A 194 -1.17 -1.42 5.17
N ALA A 195 -1.18 -0.09 5.21
CA ALA A 195 -2.16 0.66 4.44
C ALA A 195 -1.89 0.50 2.93
N ILE A 196 -0.65 0.74 2.51
CA ILE A 196 -0.22 0.61 1.11
C ILE A 196 1.09 -0.17 1.07
N ARG A 197 1.14 -1.25 0.31
CA ARG A 197 2.34 -2.04 0.10
C ARG A 197 2.64 -2.18 -1.38
N ALA A 198 3.75 -1.60 -1.85
CA ALA A 198 4.25 -1.75 -3.20
C ALA A 198 5.48 -2.65 -3.20
N ASN A 199 5.36 -3.84 -3.79
CA ASN A 199 6.38 -4.87 -3.81
C ASN A 199 6.82 -5.16 -5.24
N GLY A 200 8.06 -4.83 -5.59
CA GLY A 200 8.64 -5.07 -6.91
C GLY A 200 7.94 -4.33 -8.05
N GLY A 201 7.22 -3.25 -7.75
CA GLY A 201 6.57 -2.40 -8.74
C GLY A 201 7.46 -1.21 -9.12
N ASN A 202 7.64 -0.96 -10.41
CA ASN A 202 8.45 0.16 -10.90
C ASN A 202 7.59 1.40 -11.18
N ASN A 203 8.20 2.58 -11.07
CA ASN A 203 7.53 3.86 -11.36
C ASN A 203 6.20 4.04 -10.60
N ILE A 204 6.20 3.70 -9.31
CA ILE A 204 5.02 3.79 -8.45
C ILE A 204 4.85 5.21 -7.93
N GLN A 205 3.60 5.69 -7.92
CA GLN A 205 3.25 6.96 -7.29
C GLN A 205 2.29 6.71 -6.12
N ILE A 206 2.69 7.11 -4.92
CA ILE A 206 1.88 7.03 -3.69
C ILE A 206 1.74 8.43 -3.13
N THR A 207 0.63 9.11 -3.43
CA THR A 207 0.52 10.55 -3.18
C THR A 207 -0.81 10.95 -2.54
N GLY A 208 -0.74 11.82 -1.52
CA GLY A 208 -1.94 12.44 -0.93
C GLY A 208 -2.86 11.45 -0.22
N ASN A 209 -2.36 10.30 0.23
CA ASN A 209 -3.17 9.32 0.94
C ASN A 209 -3.20 9.60 2.45
N SER A 210 -4.29 9.21 3.11
CA SER A 210 -4.43 9.21 4.56
C SER A 210 -4.41 7.76 5.06
N CYS A 211 -3.32 7.36 5.73
CA CYS A 211 -3.07 6.02 6.25
C CYS A 211 -3.18 6.03 7.78
N LEU A 212 -4.21 5.41 8.32
CA LEU A 212 -4.56 5.51 9.73
C LEU A 212 -4.58 4.13 10.39
N ARG A 213 -3.91 3.99 11.53
CA ARG A 213 -3.92 2.77 12.36
C ARG A 213 -3.61 1.51 11.56
N SER A 214 -2.47 1.52 10.88
CA SER A 214 -1.91 0.35 10.20
C SER A 214 -1.18 -0.54 11.20
N GLY A 215 -1.38 -1.85 11.12
CA GLY A 215 -0.77 -2.79 12.06
C GLY A 215 0.75 -2.92 11.90
N GLU A 216 1.25 -2.73 10.68
CA GLU A 216 2.67 -2.86 10.33
C GLU A 216 3.24 -1.52 9.84
N THR A 217 4.07 -1.52 8.82
CA THR A 217 4.53 -0.31 8.12
C THR A 217 3.40 0.26 7.28
N ALA A 218 3.08 1.54 7.47
CA ALA A 218 1.94 2.13 6.78
C ALA A 218 2.12 2.17 5.26
N ILE A 219 3.32 2.54 4.78
CA ILE A 219 3.62 2.62 3.34
C ILE A 219 4.94 1.90 3.05
N TYR A 220 4.91 0.90 2.20
CA TYR A 220 6.08 0.21 1.67
C TYR A 220 6.32 0.52 0.19
N SER A 221 7.60 0.71 -0.16
CA SER A 221 8.17 0.44 -1.48
C SER A 221 9.37 -0.47 -1.28
N GLU A 222 9.27 -1.71 -1.71
CA GLU A 222 10.21 -2.76 -1.29
C GLU A 222 10.56 -3.74 -2.42
N PHE A 223 11.59 -4.54 -2.16
CA PHE A 223 12.21 -5.50 -3.06
C PHE A 223 12.78 -4.84 -4.32
N ALA A 224 12.75 -5.52 -5.46
CA ALA A 224 13.37 -5.07 -6.70
C ALA A 224 12.58 -3.97 -7.42
N PHE A 225 12.17 -2.91 -6.71
CA PHE A 225 11.53 -1.76 -7.33
C PHE A 225 12.57 -0.77 -7.91
N GLU A 226 12.22 -0.14 -8.99
CA GLU A 226 12.97 0.98 -9.56
C GLU A 226 12.02 2.14 -9.88
N GLY A 227 12.19 3.24 -9.15
CA GLY A 227 11.34 4.43 -9.28
C GLY A 227 10.11 4.41 -8.36
N ALA A 228 10.14 5.26 -7.33
CA ALA A 228 9.00 5.50 -6.46
C ALA A 228 8.89 6.97 -6.08
N ALA A 229 7.69 7.55 -6.18
CA ALA A 229 7.36 8.86 -5.65
C ALA A 229 6.37 8.71 -4.50
N ILE A 230 6.81 8.99 -3.26
CA ILE A 230 5.99 8.89 -2.06
C ILE A 230 5.87 10.28 -1.44
N SER A 231 4.77 10.96 -1.66
CA SER A 231 4.67 12.37 -1.28
C SER A 231 3.29 12.79 -0.76
N SER A 232 3.31 13.78 0.13
CA SER A 232 2.08 14.41 0.64
C SER A 232 1.12 13.44 1.33
N ASN A 233 1.62 12.32 1.85
CA ASN A 233 0.80 11.37 2.60
C ASN A 233 0.75 11.74 4.08
N ILE A 234 -0.34 11.38 4.73
CA ILE A 234 -0.50 11.44 6.18
C ILE A 234 -0.50 10.00 6.72
N VAL A 235 0.45 9.69 7.60
CA VAL A 235 0.48 8.45 8.38
C VAL A 235 0.23 8.80 9.84
N ASP A 236 -0.79 8.21 10.44
CA ASP A 236 -1.14 8.42 11.84
C ASP A 236 -1.48 7.08 12.53
N GLY A 237 -0.54 6.59 13.30
CA GLY A 237 -0.62 5.29 13.97
C GLY A 237 -0.24 4.12 13.04
N ALA A 238 0.96 3.60 13.27
CA ALA A 238 1.49 2.40 12.61
C ALA A 238 2.65 1.84 13.46
N ALA A 239 3.11 0.63 13.16
CA ALA A 239 4.35 0.13 13.74
C ALA A 239 5.56 0.88 13.13
N ASN A 240 5.58 1.08 11.81
CA ASN A 240 6.51 1.97 11.12
C ASN A 240 5.75 2.90 10.16
N GLY A 241 6.34 4.03 9.84
CA GLY A 241 5.73 5.00 8.93
C GLY A 241 5.89 4.62 7.45
N ILE A 242 7.00 5.00 6.85
CA ILE A 242 7.31 4.79 5.43
C ILE A 242 8.61 4.01 5.31
N SER A 243 8.65 2.94 4.52
CA SER A 243 9.84 2.15 4.27
C SER A 243 10.13 2.04 2.76
N ILE A 244 11.34 2.47 2.37
CA ILE A 244 11.86 2.45 1.01
C ILE A 244 13.16 1.63 1.07
N VAL A 245 13.04 0.32 0.87
CA VAL A 245 14.03 -0.65 1.34
C VAL A 245 14.30 -1.76 0.35
N ASN A 246 15.18 -2.67 0.76
CA ASN A 246 15.64 -3.84 0.00
C ASN A 246 16.55 -3.48 -1.17
N PHE A 247 17.51 -2.61 -0.94
CA PHE A 247 18.57 -2.35 -1.92
C PHE A 247 19.37 -3.63 -2.25
N ASN A 248 19.50 -4.56 -1.32
CA ASN A 248 20.10 -5.88 -1.58
C ASN A 248 19.35 -6.68 -2.67
N GLU A 249 18.08 -6.43 -2.88
CA GLU A 249 17.24 -7.02 -3.93
C GLU A 249 17.05 -6.08 -5.13
N GLY A 250 17.73 -4.92 -5.15
CA GLY A 250 17.67 -3.94 -6.22
C GLY A 250 16.72 -2.75 -5.99
N GLY A 251 16.10 -2.66 -4.82
CA GLY A 251 15.20 -1.55 -4.48
C GLY A 251 15.91 -0.20 -4.42
N ARG A 252 15.57 0.74 -5.30
CA ARG A 252 16.24 2.03 -5.43
C ARG A 252 15.44 3.07 -6.20
N LEU A 253 15.95 4.29 -6.23
CA LEU A 253 15.49 5.42 -7.02
C LEU A 253 14.13 5.95 -6.55
N ALA A 254 14.14 6.69 -5.44
CA ALA A 254 12.90 7.20 -4.87
C ALA A 254 12.98 8.66 -4.44
N VAL A 255 11.81 9.28 -4.37
CA VAL A 255 11.58 10.56 -3.69
C VAL A 255 10.55 10.35 -2.59
N CYS A 256 10.93 10.70 -1.35
CA CYS A 256 10.05 10.71 -0.18
C CYS A 256 9.92 12.13 0.33
N ALA A 257 8.82 12.83 0.02
CA ALA A 257 8.74 14.25 0.23
C ALA A 257 7.41 14.74 0.80
N ALA A 258 7.47 15.76 1.68
CA ALA A 258 6.29 16.45 2.19
C ALA A 258 5.26 15.51 2.86
N ASN A 259 5.69 14.39 3.45
CA ASN A 259 4.81 13.50 4.21
C ASN A 259 4.75 13.93 5.67
N LEU A 260 3.61 13.69 6.31
CA LEU A 260 3.42 13.79 7.76
C LEU A 260 3.30 12.39 8.34
N VAL A 261 4.20 12.02 9.25
CA VAL A 261 4.25 10.70 9.88
C VAL A 261 4.25 10.87 11.39
N ARG A 262 3.30 10.25 12.08
CA ARG A 262 3.24 10.41 13.54
C ARG A 262 2.62 9.23 14.27
N ASN A 263 2.81 9.23 15.60
CA ASN A 263 2.19 8.28 16.54
C ASN A 263 2.53 6.82 16.22
N LEU A 264 3.82 6.53 16.07
CA LEU A 264 4.29 5.19 15.78
C LEU A 264 4.42 4.34 17.05
N SER A 265 4.38 3.03 16.90
CA SER A 265 4.43 2.06 17.97
C SER A 265 5.69 1.18 17.88
N GLN A 266 6.24 0.79 19.03
CA GLN A 266 7.28 -0.26 19.09
C GLN A 266 6.72 -1.68 19.03
N THR A 267 5.41 -1.83 18.93
CA THR A 267 4.73 -3.11 18.77
C THR A 267 4.04 -3.19 17.41
N GLY A 268 4.09 -4.36 16.81
CA GLY A 268 3.49 -4.65 15.51
C GLY A 268 2.77 -6.01 15.53
N PRO A 269 2.35 -6.50 14.38
CA PRO A 269 1.55 -7.74 14.28
C PRO A 269 2.36 -9.02 14.50
N TYR A 270 3.67 -8.91 14.61
CA TYR A 270 4.61 -10.00 14.89
C TYR A 270 5.83 -9.46 15.67
N PRO A 271 6.69 -10.32 16.27
CA PRO A 271 7.94 -9.89 16.88
C PRO A 271 8.82 -9.14 15.87
N ALA A 272 9.26 -7.93 16.23
CA ALA A 272 10.05 -7.10 15.31
C ALA A 272 11.43 -7.72 15.02
N ASP A 273 11.80 -7.73 13.76
CA ASP A 273 13.19 -7.91 13.35
C ASP A 273 14.03 -6.65 13.69
N SER A 274 15.37 -6.80 13.72
CA SER A 274 16.24 -5.65 13.90
C SER A 274 16.07 -4.62 12.77
N PRO A 275 16.08 -3.32 13.06
CA PRO A 275 16.35 -2.68 14.34
C PRO A 275 15.14 -2.61 15.28
N GLY A 276 13.94 -3.01 14.87
CA GLY A 276 12.69 -2.92 15.62
C GLY A 276 11.66 -2.04 14.93
N PHE A 277 10.47 -1.99 15.52
CA PHE A 277 9.41 -1.06 15.14
C PHE A 277 9.58 0.32 15.78
N GLY A 278 8.90 1.33 15.24
CA GLY A 278 8.92 2.71 15.71
C GLY A 278 9.76 3.64 14.86
N VAL A 279 9.95 3.31 13.59
CA VAL A 279 10.72 4.12 12.63
C VAL A 279 9.80 4.99 11.77
N GLY A 280 10.08 6.29 11.71
CA GLY A 280 9.32 7.25 10.90
C GLY A 280 9.47 6.99 9.41
N ILE A 281 10.66 7.17 8.87
CA ILE A 281 10.96 6.95 7.45
C ILE A 281 12.28 6.20 7.33
N THR A 282 12.27 5.09 6.60
CA THR A 282 13.48 4.35 6.22
C THR A 282 13.78 4.53 4.74
N ALA A 283 15.04 4.77 4.39
CA ALA A 283 15.51 4.87 3.01
C ALA A 283 16.90 4.24 2.85
N GLU A 284 17.13 3.48 1.78
CA GLU A 284 18.40 2.77 1.57
C GLU A 284 19.22 3.29 0.38
N ALA A 285 18.64 3.42 -0.81
CA ALA A 285 19.44 3.71 -1.99
C ALA A 285 18.82 4.69 -2.96
N ASP A 286 19.68 5.58 -3.50
CA ASP A 286 19.37 6.55 -4.56
C ASP A 286 18.06 7.33 -4.24
N THR A 287 17.93 7.80 -2.99
CA THR A 287 16.67 8.33 -2.46
C THR A 287 16.85 9.74 -1.89
N ALA A 288 15.94 10.65 -2.25
CA ALA A 288 15.78 11.94 -1.61
C ALA A 288 14.66 11.90 -0.56
N VAL A 289 14.99 12.19 0.72
CA VAL A 289 14.05 12.33 1.84
C VAL A 289 13.99 13.79 2.24
N THR A 290 12.96 14.51 1.81
CA THR A 290 12.96 15.98 1.94
C THR A 290 11.64 16.57 2.39
N GLY A 291 11.70 17.57 3.28
CA GLY A 291 10.51 18.32 3.70
C GLY A 291 9.44 17.51 4.43
N ASN A 292 9.80 16.37 5.03
CA ASN A 292 8.85 15.57 5.80
C ASN A 292 8.77 16.06 7.24
N VAL A 293 7.62 15.83 7.86
CA VAL A 293 7.39 16.06 9.29
C VAL A 293 7.18 14.73 9.98
N VAL A 294 8.03 14.40 10.96
CA VAL A 294 7.96 13.17 11.74
C VAL A 294 7.82 13.51 13.22
N GLU A 295 6.78 12.98 13.87
CA GLU A 295 6.53 13.18 15.30
C GLU A 295 6.19 11.87 16.00
N ASN A 296 6.68 11.68 17.23
CA ASN A 296 6.45 10.45 18.02
C ASN A 296 6.88 9.18 17.28
N ALA A 297 8.16 9.13 16.88
CA ALA A 297 8.82 7.95 16.33
C ALA A 297 9.72 7.32 17.40
N PRO A 298 9.24 6.34 18.17
CA PRO A 298 9.90 5.93 19.41
C PRO A 298 11.27 5.28 19.20
N LEU A 299 11.59 4.78 18.01
CA LEU A 299 12.90 4.24 17.68
C LEU A 299 13.73 5.27 16.89
N PHE A 300 13.39 5.57 15.65
CA PHE A 300 14.11 6.53 14.80
C PHE A 300 13.12 7.46 14.08
N GLY A 301 13.44 8.76 14.02
CA GLY A 301 12.72 9.68 13.14
C GLY A 301 12.97 9.33 11.67
N LEU A 302 14.23 9.31 11.26
CA LEU A 302 14.68 8.77 9.97
C LEU A 302 15.69 7.66 10.18
N HIS A 303 15.70 6.68 9.29
CA HIS A 303 16.68 5.60 9.25
C HIS A 303 17.25 5.50 7.83
N LEU A 304 18.55 5.82 7.70
CA LEU A 304 19.23 5.92 6.41
C LEU A 304 20.23 4.77 6.25
N GLY A 305 19.86 3.78 5.45
CA GLY A 305 20.63 2.59 5.16
C GLY A 305 20.64 1.56 6.28
N TRP A 306 20.68 0.29 5.93
CA TRP A 306 20.84 -0.85 6.81
C TRP A 306 22.14 -1.61 6.46
N GLY A 307 23.11 -1.63 7.37
CA GLY A 307 24.40 -2.21 7.07
C GLY A 307 25.07 -1.54 5.87
N PRO A 308 25.58 -2.28 4.87
CA PRO A 308 26.21 -1.71 3.66
C PRO A 308 25.17 -1.16 2.65
N TYR A 309 23.88 -1.32 2.92
CA TYR A 309 22.80 -0.95 1.99
C TYR A 309 22.41 0.54 2.14
N LEU A 310 23.39 1.42 2.17
CA LEU A 310 23.26 2.87 2.08
C LEU A 310 23.95 3.33 0.81
N ARG A 311 23.25 4.04 -0.07
CA ARG A 311 23.86 4.60 -1.29
C ARG A 311 23.13 5.85 -1.78
N ASN A 312 23.86 6.96 -1.92
CA ASN A 312 23.35 8.20 -2.53
C ASN A 312 22.03 8.67 -1.92
N VAL A 313 21.96 8.82 -0.59
CA VAL A 313 20.75 9.28 0.11
C VAL A 313 20.93 10.71 0.55
N THR A 314 19.91 11.53 0.31
CA THR A 314 19.82 12.88 0.90
C THR A 314 18.68 12.92 1.91
N ALA A 315 18.94 13.51 3.10
CA ALA A 315 17.91 13.82 4.09
C ALA A 315 18.01 15.32 4.42
N SER A 316 17.09 16.13 3.85
CA SER A 316 17.19 17.58 3.98
C SER A 316 15.84 18.26 4.22
N GLY A 317 15.88 19.32 5.04
CA GLY A 317 14.68 20.13 5.30
C GLY A 317 13.57 19.39 6.04
N ASN A 318 13.86 18.29 6.74
CA ASN A 318 12.88 17.56 7.51
C ASN A 318 12.72 18.16 8.92
N VAL A 319 11.52 18.06 9.47
CA VAL A 319 11.22 18.40 10.86
C VAL A 319 10.97 17.11 11.63
N ILE A 320 11.77 16.82 12.64
CA ILE A 320 11.68 15.60 13.46
C ILE A 320 11.49 16.01 14.92
N ARG A 321 10.44 15.50 15.53
CA ARG A 321 10.11 15.79 16.93
C ARG A 321 9.78 14.53 17.70
N ASP A 322 10.27 14.49 18.96
CA ASP A 322 9.96 13.41 19.92
C ASP A 322 10.29 12.01 19.38
N ALA A 323 11.55 11.82 18.97
CA ALA A 323 12.07 10.54 18.48
C ALA A 323 12.97 9.83 19.50
N GLY A 324 13.21 8.54 19.32
CA GLY A 324 14.28 7.83 20.03
C GLY A 324 15.64 8.43 19.63
N THR A 325 16.05 8.20 18.40
CA THR A 325 17.11 8.95 17.70
C THR A 325 16.48 9.75 16.57
N GLY A 326 16.88 11.01 16.39
CA GLY A 326 16.35 11.84 15.31
C GLY A 326 16.61 11.22 13.95
N ILE A 327 17.88 11.05 13.58
CA ILE A 327 18.30 10.39 12.34
C ILE A 327 19.36 9.33 12.68
N ALA A 328 19.08 8.09 12.38
CA ALA A 328 20.03 6.99 12.41
C ALA A 328 20.58 6.79 10.99
N VAL A 329 21.91 6.78 10.82
CA VAL A 329 22.56 6.60 9.51
C VAL A 329 23.59 5.48 9.59
N SER A 330 23.65 4.64 8.56
CA SER A 330 24.64 3.57 8.51
C SER A 330 26.07 4.10 8.39
N VAL A 331 26.95 3.59 9.26
CA VAL A 331 28.40 3.81 9.22
C VAL A 331 29.16 2.48 9.14
N VAL A 332 28.52 1.47 8.59
CA VAL A 332 29.15 0.18 8.30
C VAL A 332 30.15 0.35 7.17
N GLU A 333 31.21 -0.44 7.17
CA GLU A 333 32.15 -0.49 6.06
C GLU A 333 31.44 -0.88 4.76
N GLY A 334 31.68 -0.12 3.68
CA GLY A 334 30.99 -0.29 2.40
C GLY A 334 29.70 0.51 2.28
N ALA A 335 29.24 1.20 3.32
CA ALA A 335 28.12 2.14 3.19
C ALA A 335 28.50 3.30 2.27
N GLY A 336 27.59 3.66 1.38
CA GLY A 336 27.77 4.73 0.37
C GLY A 336 27.39 6.10 0.89
N ALA A 337 27.40 7.08 -0.01
CA ALA A 337 27.24 8.49 0.35
C ALA A 337 25.86 8.83 0.92
N ALA A 338 25.87 9.66 1.98
CA ALA A 338 24.68 10.32 2.49
C ALA A 338 24.96 11.78 2.85
N VAL A 339 23.99 12.65 2.53
CA VAL A 339 23.98 14.07 2.90
C VAL A 339 22.82 14.31 3.86
N ILE A 340 23.10 14.81 5.05
CA ILE A 340 22.12 15.11 6.10
C ILE A 340 22.24 16.60 6.41
N SER A 341 21.34 17.42 5.89
CA SER A 341 21.48 18.87 5.99
C SER A 341 20.16 19.59 6.23
N ASP A 342 20.23 20.73 6.89
CA ASP A 342 19.10 21.67 7.01
C ASP A 342 17.86 21.07 7.70
N ASN A 343 18.03 20.04 8.55
CA ASN A 343 16.94 19.44 9.30
C ASN A 343 16.77 20.14 10.66
N ILE A 344 15.53 20.18 11.15
CA ILE A 344 15.19 20.60 12.52
C ILE A 344 14.85 19.35 13.31
N ILE A 345 15.59 19.07 14.39
CA ILE A 345 15.46 17.89 15.21
C ILE A 345 15.31 18.30 16.66
N SER A 346 14.20 18.00 17.29
CA SER A 346 13.92 18.31 18.71
C SER A 346 13.39 17.11 19.46
N GLY A 347 13.71 17.02 20.77
CA GLY A 347 13.23 15.93 21.62
C GLY A 347 13.76 14.54 21.23
N ALA A 348 14.93 14.45 20.59
CA ALA A 348 15.58 13.19 20.26
C ALA A 348 16.33 12.65 21.49
N ARG A 349 15.77 11.64 22.15
CA ARG A 349 16.26 11.17 23.46
C ARG A 349 17.68 10.60 23.45
N ASN A 350 18.07 9.96 22.36
CA ASN A 350 19.38 9.29 22.22
C ASN A 350 20.37 10.08 21.34
N GLY A 351 20.00 11.29 20.92
CA GLY A 351 20.79 12.18 20.07
C GLY A 351 20.11 12.50 18.75
N ALA A 352 20.48 13.64 18.19
CA ALA A 352 19.85 14.14 16.97
C ALA A 352 20.27 13.32 15.74
N ILE A 353 21.56 13.06 15.56
CA ILE A 353 22.08 12.28 14.42
C ILE A 353 23.12 11.28 14.93
N ARG A 354 22.86 9.99 14.75
CA ARG A 354 23.74 8.93 15.23
C ARG A 354 24.15 8.00 14.08
N GLY A 355 25.45 7.67 14.04
CA GLY A 355 25.97 6.61 13.18
C GLY A 355 25.72 5.24 13.80
N HIS A 356 25.18 4.33 13.01
CA HIS A 356 24.84 2.97 13.42
C HIS A 356 25.64 1.94 12.64
N ARG A 357 26.11 0.89 13.35
CA ARG A 357 26.52 -0.38 12.75
C ARG A 357 25.39 -1.37 12.99
N TRP A 358 24.64 -1.65 11.95
CA TRP A 358 23.39 -2.40 12.06
C TRP A 358 22.45 -1.74 13.09
N ALA A 359 21.97 -2.45 14.09
CA ALA A 359 21.11 -1.90 15.13
C ALA A 359 21.85 -1.05 16.19
N GLU A 360 23.18 -1.15 16.28
CA GLU A 360 23.96 -0.54 17.35
C GLU A 360 24.41 0.88 17.00
N ALA A 361 24.12 1.85 17.88
CA ALA A 361 24.62 3.21 17.78
C ALA A 361 26.09 3.27 18.20
N VAL A 362 27.00 3.54 17.27
CA VAL A 362 28.46 3.51 17.50
C VAL A 362 29.12 4.87 17.50
N THR A 363 28.40 5.95 17.26
CA THR A 363 28.94 7.32 17.30
C THR A 363 28.35 8.13 18.47
N LYS A 364 29.00 9.23 18.79
CA LYS A 364 28.38 10.35 19.50
C LYS A 364 27.40 11.05 18.56
N ASP A 365 26.69 12.05 19.02
CA ASP A 365 25.78 12.84 18.22
C ASP A 365 26.53 13.64 17.13
N LEU A 366 26.39 13.20 15.89
CA LEU A 366 27.09 13.78 14.73
C LEU A 366 26.67 15.23 14.44
N ALA A 367 25.48 15.64 14.87
CA ALA A 367 25.06 17.04 14.77
C ALA A 367 25.91 17.97 15.64
N ARG A 368 26.53 17.44 16.69
CA ARG A 368 27.38 18.19 17.65
C ARG A 368 28.87 18.02 17.41
N VAL A 369 29.29 16.79 17.06
CA VAL A 369 30.73 16.49 16.92
C VAL A 369 31.21 16.46 15.47
N GLY A 370 30.31 16.60 14.50
CA GLY A 370 30.61 16.45 13.08
C GLY A 370 30.80 14.99 12.66
N ASN A 371 31.08 14.79 11.38
CA ASN A 371 31.23 13.46 10.78
C ASN A 371 32.69 13.07 10.49
N ALA A 372 33.67 13.69 11.20
CA ALA A 372 35.08 13.34 11.05
C ALA A 372 35.29 11.83 11.29
N GLY A 373 35.91 11.16 10.35
CA GLY A 373 36.10 9.69 10.38
C GLY A 373 35.09 8.90 9.51
N PHE A 374 34.07 9.57 8.97
CA PHE A 374 33.08 8.96 8.07
C PHE A 374 33.02 9.73 6.76
N ALA A 375 33.97 9.48 5.86
CA ALA A 375 34.13 10.24 4.60
C ALA A 375 32.94 10.15 3.66
N HIS A 376 32.08 9.12 3.81
CA HIS A 376 30.87 8.94 3.03
C HIS A 376 29.68 9.81 3.51
N LEU A 377 29.81 10.46 4.70
CA LEU A 377 28.76 11.29 5.26
C LEU A 377 29.09 12.79 5.10
N THR A 378 28.09 13.58 4.79
CA THR A 378 28.06 15.02 5.00
C THR A 378 26.95 15.35 6.00
N VAL A 379 27.32 15.97 7.13
CA VAL A 379 26.37 16.38 8.18
C VAL A 379 26.57 17.86 8.45
N GLU A 380 25.67 18.70 8.02
CA GLU A 380 25.82 20.13 8.12
C GLU A 380 24.51 20.92 8.26
N ARG A 381 24.56 22.10 8.84
CA ARG A 381 23.42 23.02 8.99
C ARG A 381 22.15 22.40 9.59
N ASN A 382 22.28 21.36 10.40
CA ASN A 382 21.14 20.81 11.14
C ASN A 382 20.95 21.57 12.46
N HIS A 383 19.72 21.87 12.81
CA HIS A 383 19.37 22.46 14.10
C HIS A 383 18.88 21.36 15.05
N ALA A 384 19.62 21.12 16.12
CA ALA A 384 19.32 20.09 17.11
C ALA A 384 19.13 20.70 18.50
N SER A 385 17.96 20.43 19.15
CA SER A 385 17.62 20.93 20.47
C SER A 385 17.05 19.84 21.40
#